data_760f56624effdc1bca7c2eb959a006b3
#
_entry.id   760f56624effdc1bca7c2eb959a006b3
#
_cell.length_a   1.000
_cell.length_b   1.000
_cell.length_c   1.000
_cell.angle_alpha   90.00
_cell.angle_beta   90.00
_cell.angle_gamma   90.00
#
_symmetry.space_group_name_H-M   'P 1'
#
loop_
_entity.id
_entity.type
_entity.pdbx_description
1 polymer ?
#
loop_
_entity_poly.entity_id
_entity_poly.type
_entity_poly.pdbx_seq_one_letter_code
_entity_poly.pdbx_strand_id
1 'polypeptide(L)'
;MTLIFNQNITNTIIPPVDDKDLREFLSLHNFQNPIEIEITPKPLCKINDCHNNVIKYISKYGGERVIGYYILKEEGKNNFVGVTHSVVKKGEKYIDITPTTHSECNNVFIPTNDIELSVSRFEYYDNHLSYEYYHKQPNP
;
A
#
# COMPACT_ATOMS: atom_id res chain seq x y z
N MET A 1 11.40 11.59 -9.92
CA MET A 1 10.02 11.45 -10.46
C MET A 1 9.07 12.29 -9.62
N THR A 2 8.27 13.09 -10.27
CA THR A 2 7.27 13.91 -9.59
C THR A 2 5.90 13.27 -9.76
N LEU A 3 5.25 12.99 -8.63
CA LEU A 3 3.86 12.58 -8.64
C LEU A 3 2.98 13.81 -8.63
N ILE A 4 2.06 13.89 -9.58
CA ILE A 4 1.05 14.93 -9.59
C ILE A 4 -0.24 14.30 -9.09
N PHE A 5 -0.71 14.74 -7.93
CA PHE A 5 -2.02 14.34 -7.48
C PHE A 5 -2.89 15.52 -7.14
N ASN A 6 -4.17 15.37 -7.38
CA ASN A 6 -5.16 16.18 -6.72
C ASN A 6 -5.41 15.55 -5.36
N GLN A 7 -4.87 16.14 -4.31
CA GLN A 7 -5.12 15.66 -2.96
C GLN A 7 -6.44 16.21 -2.44
N ASN A 8 -7.49 15.45 -2.64
CA ASN A 8 -8.79 15.75 -2.05
C ASN A 8 -8.89 15.24 -0.62
N ILE A 9 -8.06 14.27 -0.27
CA ILE A 9 -8.08 13.59 1.01
C ILE A 9 -7.00 14.16 1.90
N THR A 10 -7.37 14.59 3.09
CA THR A 10 -6.48 15.17 4.09
C THR A 10 -6.67 14.47 5.43
N ASN A 11 -5.73 14.67 6.37
CA ASN A 11 -5.81 14.11 7.73
C ASN A 11 -6.07 12.60 7.73
N THR A 12 -5.16 11.86 7.10
CA THR A 12 -5.30 10.40 6.99
C THR A 12 -4.82 9.70 8.24
N ILE A 13 -5.49 8.59 8.55
CA ILE A 13 -5.12 7.65 9.60
C ILE A 13 -5.07 6.24 9.02
N ILE A 14 -4.39 5.34 9.72
CA ILE A 14 -4.47 3.92 9.40
C ILE A 14 -5.79 3.41 9.99
N PRO A 15 -6.72 2.93 9.15
CA PRO A 15 -8.00 2.45 9.68
C PRO A 15 -7.82 1.11 10.40
N PRO A 16 -8.71 0.77 11.35
CA PRO A 16 -8.77 -0.60 11.83
C PRO A 16 -9.08 -1.56 10.69
N VAL A 17 -8.53 -2.77 10.76
CA VAL A 17 -8.74 -3.78 9.71
C VAL A 17 -10.21 -4.20 9.58
N ASP A 18 -11.01 -4.02 10.63
CA ASP A 18 -12.45 -4.29 10.66
C ASP A 18 -13.31 -3.04 10.46
N ASP A 19 -12.72 -1.93 10.04
CA ASP A 19 -13.47 -0.70 9.77
C ASP A 19 -14.60 -0.97 8.79
N LYS A 20 -15.82 -0.60 9.15
CA LYS A 20 -17.01 -0.90 8.38
C LYS A 20 -17.00 -0.24 7.00
N ASP A 21 -16.64 1.03 6.95
CA ASP A 21 -16.60 1.78 5.69
C ASP A 21 -15.54 1.22 4.75
N LEU A 22 -14.39 0.81 5.30
CA LEU A 22 -13.35 0.15 4.53
C LEU A 22 -13.86 -1.16 3.93
N ARG A 23 -14.52 -1.98 4.73
CA ARG A 23 -15.06 -3.27 4.28
C ARG A 23 -16.10 -3.10 3.17
N GLU A 24 -16.97 -2.12 3.31
CA GLU A 24 -17.96 -1.80 2.27
C GLU A 24 -17.28 -1.37 0.97
N PHE A 25 -16.31 -0.47 1.06
CA PHE A 25 -15.56 -0.02 -0.10
C PHE A 25 -14.86 -1.19 -0.81
N LEU A 26 -14.15 -2.02 -0.07
CA LEU A 26 -13.42 -3.14 -0.64
C LEU A 26 -14.36 -4.14 -1.31
N SER A 27 -15.48 -4.46 -0.69
CA SER A 27 -16.48 -5.36 -1.26
C SER A 27 -17.09 -4.78 -2.54
N LEU A 28 -17.44 -3.51 -2.51
CA LEU A 28 -18.07 -2.83 -3.66
C LEU A 28 -17.18 -2.84 -4.90
N HIS A 29 -15.87 -2.73 -4.73
CA HIS A 29 -14.90 -2.65 -5.82
C HIS A 29 -14.11 -3.94 -6.05
N ASN A 30 -14.55 -5.06 -5.46
CA ASN A 30 -13.96 -6.39 -5.65
C ASN A 30 -12.50 -6.49 -5.22
N PHE A 31 -12.11 -5.73 -4.22
CA PHE A 31 -10.80 -5.90 -3.58
C PHE A 31 -10.81 -7.08 -2.62
N GLN A 32 -9.64 -7.65 -2.38
CA GLN A 32 -9.47 -8.69 -1.39
C GLN A 32 -9.62 -8.13 0.03
N ASN A 33 -9.78 -9.02 1.01
CA ASN A 33 -9.86 -8.64 2.41
C ASN A 33 -8.56 -8.00 2.88
N PRO A 34 -8.64 -6.98 3.74
CA PRO A 34 -7.45 -6.32 4.26
C PRO A 34 -6.75 -7.20 5.29
N ILE A 35 -5.44 -7.04 5.37
CA ILE A 35 -4.57 -7.74 6.31
C ILE A 35 -3.84 -6.70 7.13
N GLU A 36 -3.82 -6.88 8.44
CA GLU A 36 -2.96 -6.07 9.31
C GLU A 36 -1.57 -6.67 9.32
N ILE A 37 -0.56 -5.87 8.96
CA ILE A 37 0.82 -6.31 8.84
C ILE A 37 1.69 -5.47 9.77
N GLU A 38 2.47 -6.15 10.63
CA GLU A 38 3.46 -5.50 11.45
C GLU A 38 4.62 -5.00 10.58
N ILE A 39 5.04 -3.76 10.82
CA ILE A 39 6.19 -3.17 10.14
C ILE A 39 7.43 -3.59 10.92
N THR A 40 8.29 -4.40 10.28
CA THR A 40 9.56 -4.88 10.86
C THR A 40 10.70 -4.48 9.95
N PRO A 41 11.18 -3.22 10.05
CA PRO A 41 12.24 -2.74 9.17
C PRO A 41 13.49 -3.60 9.29
N LYS A 42 14.07 -3.96 8.16
CA LYS A 42 15.30 -4.74 8.11
C LYS A 42 16.50 -3.83 7.84
N PRO A 43 17.69 -4.20 8.35
CA PRO A 43 18.92 -3.46 8.03
C PRO A 43 19.10 -3.35 6.51
N LEU A 44 19.63 -2.23 6.06
CA LEU A 44 19.92 -1.93 4.65
C LEU A 44 18.70 -1.67 3.77
N CYS A 45 17.48 -1.80 4.29
CA CYS A 45 16.28 -1.37 3.56
C CYS A 45 16.15 0.14 3.60
N LYS A 46 15.75 0.71 2.47
CA LYS A 46 15.62 2.16 2.31
C LYS A 46 14.17 2.60 2.45
N ILE A 47 13.97 3.78 3.00
CA ILE A 47 12.65 4.42 3.06
C ILE A 47 12.12 4.63 1.64
N ASN A 48 10.82 4.38 1.44
CA ASN A 48 10.11 4.56 0.17
C ASN A 48 10.66 3.74 -1.01
N ASP A 49 11.36 2.65 -0.72
CA ASP A 49 11.93 1.79 -1.76
C ASP A 49 11.46 0.33 -1.61
N CYS A 50 10.17 0.17 -1.30
CA CYS A 50 9.59 -1.12 -0.93
C CYS A 50 9.79 -2.21 -1.99
N HIS A 51 9.64 -1.89 -3.27
CA HIS A 51 9.78 -2.89 -4.32
C HIS A 51 11.21 -3.44 -4.40
N ASN A 52 12.20 -2.54 -4.40
CA ASN A 52 13.61 -2.94 -4.42
C ASN A 52 14.02 -3.64 -3.12
N ASN A 53 13.55 -3.15 -1.98
CA ASN A 53 13.82 -3.78 -0.69
C ASN A 53 13.36 -5.23 -0.68
N VAL A 54 12.14 -5.48 -1.15
CA VAL A 54 11.55 -6.83 -1.17
C VAL A 54 12.30 -7.73 -2.16
N ILE A 55 12.60 -7.24 -3.36
CA ILE A 55 13.36 -8.02 -4.35
C ILE A 55 14.69 -8.45 -3.80
N LYS A 56 15.43 -7.55 -3.17
CA LYS A 56 16.73 -7.87 -2.56
C LYS A 56 16.60 -8.84 -1.39
N TYR A 57 15.58 -8.64 -0.55
CA TYR A 57 15.36 -9.52 0.60
C TYR A 57 15.06 -10.95 0.18
N ILE A 58 14.11 -11.15 -0.74
CA ILE A 58 13.74 -12.51 -1.17
C ILE A 58 14.86 -13.21 -1.91
N SER A 59 15.71 -12.47 -2.63
CA SER A 59 16.89 -13.02 -3.27
C SER A 59 17.87 -13.61 -2.26
N LYS A 60 17.97 -13.02 -1.07
CA LYS A 60 18.90 -13.45 -0.04
C LYS A 60 18.31 -14.42 0.97
N TYR A 61 17.06 -14.21 1.36
CA TYR A 61 16.44 -14.93 2.48
C TYR A 61 15.25 -15.78 2.07
N GLY A 62 14.83 -15.72 0.81
CA GLY A 62 13.64 -16.45 0.35
C GLY A 62 12.34 -15.73 0.67
N GLY A 63 11.24 -16.39 0.37
CA GLY A 63 9.91 -15.84 0.48
C GLY A 63 9.35 -15.42 -0.87
N GLU A 64 8.15 -14.89 -0.86
CA GLU A 64 7.46 -14.39 -2.04
C GLU A 64 7.24 -12.90 -1.94
N ARG A 65 7.34 -12.22 -3.09
CA ARG A 65 6.93 -10.83 -3.20
C ARG A 65 5.43 -10.76 -3.37
N VAL A 66 4.78 -9.97 -2.51
CA VAL A 66 3.35 -9.69 -2.66
C VAL A 66 3.18 -8.20 -2.87
N ILE A 67 2.52 -7.83 -3.96
CA ILE A 67 2.22 -6.45 -4.29
C ILE A 67 0.77 -6.17 -3.92
N GLY A 68 0.53 -5.01 -3.38
CA GLY A 68 -0.81 -4.58 -3.00
C GLY A 68 -0.83 -3.10 -2.69
N TYR A 69 -1.81 -2.71 -1.90
CA TYR A 69 -1.94 -1.33 -1.43
C TYR A 69 -1.93 -1.30 0.09
N TYR A 70 -1.16 -0.42 0.69
CA TYR A 70 -1.45 -0.06 2.07
C TYR A 70 -2.49 1.05 2.08
N ILE A 71 -3.39 1.00 3.08
CA ILE A 71 -4.61 1.80 3.07
C ILE A 71 -4.54 2.87 4.15
N LEU A 72 -4.91 4.08 3.77
CA LEU A 72 -5.15 5.18 4.69
C LEU A 72 -6.59 5.64 4.54
N LYS A 73 -7.18 6.07 5.64
CA LYS A 73 -8.54 6.60 5.68
C LYS A 73 -8.50 8.07 6.08
N GLU A 74 -9.29 8.89 5.42
CA GLU A 74 -9.52 10.25 5.91
C GLU A 74 -10.30 10.21 7.21
N GLU A 75 -9.78 10.82 8.25
CA GLU A 75 -10.37 10.75 9.60
C GLU A 75 -11.81 11.27 9.59
N GLY A 76 -12.73 10.45 10.11
CA GLY A 76 -14.14 10.80 10.22
C GLY A 76 -14.93 10.75 8.91
N LYS A 77 -14.33 10.27 7.80
CA LYS A 77 -14.97 10.23 6.49
C LYS A 77 -14.82 8.88 5.82
N ASN A 78 -15.67 8.62 4.84
CA ASN A 78 -15.64 7.40 4.03
C ASN A 78 -14.79 7.62 2.77
N ASN A 79 -13.58 8.14 2.96
CA ASN A 79 -12.62 8.36 1.87
C ASN A 79 -11.32 7.62 2.18
N PHE A 80 -10.73 7.01 1.15
CA PHE A 80 -9.55 6.15 1.32
C PHE A 80 -8.48 6.48 0.29
N VAL A 81 -7.24 6.30 0.70
CA VAL A 81 -6.08 6.31 -0.18
C VAL A 81 -5.43 4.95 -0.11
N GLY A 82 -5.15 4.35 -1.25
CA GLY A 82 -4.32 3.15 -1.33
C GLY A 82 -3.01 3.49 -2.02
N VAL A 83 -1.91 3.16 -1.38
CA VAL A 83 -0.57 3.40 -1.93
C VAL A 83 0.03 2.05 -2.31
N THR A 84 0.47 1.94 -3.56
CA THR A 84 1.10 0.71 -4.05
C THR A 84 2.32 0.37 -3.21
N HIS A 85 2.39 -0.88 -2.77
CA HIS A 85 3.37 -1.33 -1.80
C HIS A 85 3.72 -2.78 -2.02
N SER A 86 4.94 -3.15 -1.66
CA SER A 86 5.41 -4.54 -1.69
C SER A 86 5.76 -5.01 -0.29
N VAL A 87 5.37 -6.24 0.01
CA VAL A 87 5.72 -6.91 1.26
C VAL A 87 6.25 -8.31 0.96
N VAL A 88 6.82 -8.95 1.95
CA VAL A 88 7.33 -10.33 1.86
C VAL A 88 6.32 -11.28 2.50
N LYS A 89 6.02 -12.36 1.82
CA LYS A 89 5.24 -13.48 2.39
C LYS A 89 6.16 -14.66 2.58
N LYS A 90 6.23 -15.17 3.82
CA LYS A 90 6.94 -16.41 4.16
C LYS A 90 5.95 -17.40 4.77
N GLY A 91 5.63 -18.47 4.04
CA GLY A 91 4.56 -19.38 4.44
C GLY A 91 3.24 -18.62 4.52
N GLU A 92 2.60 -18.62 5.68
CA GLU A 92 1.35 -17.90 5.92
C GLU A 92 1.56 -16.51 6.50
N LYS A 93 2.80 -16.08 6.72
CA LYS A 93 3.12 -14.83 7.40
C LYS A 93 3.52 -13.75 6.40
N TYR A 94 2.94 -12.56 6.57
CA TYR A 94 3.31 -11.35 5.83
C TYR A 94 4.22 -10.49 6.69
N ILE A 95 5.26 -9.93 6.09
CA ILE A 95 6.22 -9.05 6.76
C ILE A 95 6.42 -7.80 5.93
N ASP A 96 6.26 -6.63 6.54
CA ASP A 96 6.61 -5.36 5.91
C ASP A 96 8.00 -4.94 6.35
N ILE A 97 8.98 -5.04 5.45
CA ILE A 97 10.40 -4.82 5.77
C ILE A 97 10.87 -3.39 5.48
N THR A 98 10.02 -2.56 4.90
CA THR A 98 10.41 -1.22 4.49
C THR A 98 10.26 -0.23 5.62
N PRO A 99 11.32 0.52 5.97
CA PRO A 99 11.22 1.57 6.99
C PRO A 99 10.22 2.65 6.59
N THR A 100 9.51 3.19 7.57
CA THR A 100 8.60 4.29 7.37
C THR A 100 9.08 5.52 8.12
N THR A 101 8.59 6.69 7.71
CA THR A 101 8.79 7.94 8.44
C THR A 101 7.74 8.13 9.54
N HIS A 102 6.78 7.22 9.64
CA HIS A 102 5.70 7.25 10.61
C HIS A 102 6.07 6.47 11.86
N SER A 103 5.42 6.81 12.97
CA SER A 103 5.61 6.10 14.25
C SER A 103 4.74 4.87 14.41
N GLU A 104 3.88 4.58 13.44
CA GLU A 104 3.00 3.42 13.48
C GLU A 104 3.79 2.12 13.36
N CYS A 105 3.31 1.10 14.09
CA CYS A 105 3.92 -0.22 14.11
C CYS A 105 3.30 -1.17 13.08
N ASN A 106 2.12 -0.86 12.58
CA ASN A 106 1.35 -1.73 11.69
C ASN A 106 0.83 -0.96 10.49
N ASN A 107 0.68 -1.67 9.37
CA ASN A 107 -0.05 -1.21 8.19
C ASN A 107 -1.27 -2.08 7.96
N VAL A 108 -2.28 -1.50 7.31
CA VAL A 108 -3.41 -2.25 6.76
C VAL A 108 -3.15 -2.39 5.25
N PHE A 109 -3.03 -3.61 4.79
CA PHE A 109 -2.58 -3.95 3.45
C PHE A 109 -3.63 -4.78 2.72
N ILE A 110 -3.84 -4.47 1.45
CA ILE A 110 -4.72 -5.23 0.57
C ILE A 110 -3.85 -5.89 -0.48
N PRO A 111 -3.64 -7.23 -0.40
CA PRO A 111 -2.89 -7.91 -1.45
C PRO A 111 -3.68 -7.92 -2.74
N THR A 112 -2.99 -7.78 -3.85
CA THR A 112 -3.59 -7.93 -5.16
C THR A 112 -2.56 -8.45 -6.15
N ASN A 113 -2.98 -9.37 -7.01
CA ASN A 113 -2.11 -9.95 -8.02
C ASN A 113 -2.21 -9.20 -9.35
N ASP A 114 -3.14 -8.26 -9.45
CA ASP A 114 -3.48 -7.59 -10.71
C ASP A 114 -3.01 -6.14 -10.76
N ILE A 115 -2.13 -5.74 -9.85
CA ILE A 115 -1.59 -4.37 -9.88
C ILE A 115 -0.66 -4.22 -11.08
N GLU A 116 -1.00 -3.28 -11.92
CA GLU A 116 -0.07 -2.73 -12.89
C GLU A 116 0.98 -1.91 -12.13
N LEU A 117 2.25 -2.23 -12.34
CA LEU A 117 3.35 -1.55 -11.61
C LEU A 117 3.46 -0.06 -11.90
N SER A 118 2.80 0.42 -12.95
CA SER A 118 2.71 1.85 -13.24
C SER A 118 1.76 2.61 -12.33
N VAL A 119 0.87 1.90 -11.61
CA VAL A 119 -0.04 2.55 -10.65
C VAL A 119 0.74 2.93 -9.40
N SER A 120 0.68 4.20 -9.02
CA SER A 120 1.33 4.70 -7.81
C SER A 120 0.39 4.67 -6.61
N ARG A 121 -0.87 4.99 -6.82
CA ARG A 121 -1.88 5.03 -5.76
C ARG A 121 -3.28 5.05 -6.35
N PHE A 122 -4.28 4.82 -5.48
CA PHE A 122 -5.66 5.16 -5.80
C PHE A 122 -6.23 6.10 -4.74
N GLU A 123 -7.29 6.80 -5.11
CA GLU A 123 -8.13 7.55 -4.18
C GLU A 123 -9.57 7.08 -4.32
N TYR A 124 -10.22 6.87 -3.19
CA TYR A 124 -11.66 6.71 -3.13
C TYR A 124 -12.23 7.92 -2.41
N TYR A 125 -12.76 8.85 -3.18
CA TYR A 125 -13.21 10.14 -2.70
C TYR A 125 -14.61 10.42 -3.25
N ASP A 126 -15.52 10.80 -2.36
CA ASP A 126 -16.92 11.12 -2.72
C ASP A 126 -17.54 10.01 -3.58
N ASN A 127 -17.36 8.76 -3.14
CA ASN A 127 -17.82 7.53 -3.81
C ASN A 127 -17.26 7.30 -5.22
N HIS A 128 -16.17 7.96 -5.57
CA HIS A 128 -15.46 7.77 -6.83
C HIS A 128 -14.09 7.17 -6.61
N LEU A 129 -13.81 6.07 -7.28
CA LEU A 129 -12.49 5.44 -7.31
C LEU A 129 -11.71 5.94 -8.51
N SER A 130 -10.53 6.47 -8.27
CA SER A 130 -9.61 6.92 -9.31
C SER A 130 -8.19 6.42 -9.04
N TYR A 131 -7.43 6.21 -10.11
CA TYR A 131 -6.06 5.72 -10.03
C TYR A 131 -5.10 6.79 -10.51
N GLU A 132 -3.96 6.90 -9.83
CA GLU A 132 -2.84 7.73 -10.21
C GLU A 132 -1.71 6.86 -10.72
N TYR A 133 -1.01 7.31 -11.74
CA TYR A 133 0.08 6.56 -12.38
C TYR A 133 1.38 7.32 -12.23
N TYR A 134 2.49 6.58 -12.16
CA TYR A 134 3.81 7.19 -12.24
C TYR A 134 4.01 7.80 -13.62
N HIS A 135 4.63 8.98 -13.66
CA HIS A 135 4.98 9.57 -14.94
C HIS A 135 6.05 8.73 -15.62
N LYS A 136 5.80 8.37 -16.90
CA LYS A 136 6.87 7.82 -17.72
C LYS A 136 7.90 8.90 -17.95
N GLN A 137 9.15 8.58 -17.67
CA GLN A 137 10.24 9.41 -18.09
C GLN A 137 10.35 9.35 -19.62
N PRO A 138 10.52 10.48 -20.31
CA PRO A 138 10.80 10.42 -21.74
C PRO A 138 12.07 9.62 -21.98
N ASN A 139 12.06 8.75 -22.98
CA ASN A 139 13.26 8.03 -23.36
C ASN A 139 14.34 9.03 -23.77
N PRO A 140 15.57 8.87 -23.27
CA PRO A 140 16.66 9.73 -23.67
C PRO A 140 16.99 9.59 -25.15
#